data_47c988d93716d8dc0176f3196f76fbb1
#
_entry.id   47c988d93716d8dc0176f3196f76fbb1
#
_cell.length_a   1.000
_cell.length_b   1.000
_cell.length_c   1.000
_cell.angle_alpha   90.00
_cell.angle_beta   90.00
_cell.angle_gamma   90.00
#
_symmetry.space_group_name_H-M   'P 1'
#
loop_
_entity.id
_entity.type
_entity.pdbx_description
1 polymer ?
#
loop_
_entity_poly.entity_id
_entity_poly.type
_entity_poly.pdbx_seq_one_letter_code
_entity_poly.pdbx_strand_id
1 'polypeptide(L)'
;MSELVEHVDAQDRVVAVVERSEAIRRGLPHRIATVVVRDPAGRILVHRRPDRASRFPGQLNWLAGGAVDVGESYEEAAARELAEELGARGARPRFVLKFLCAGVISPYWLGLHEVTVAEPIRPDPAEMAWHTWVTDAELEALSRGPAFVPDGREAWSRYRGRAR
;
A
#
# COMPACT_ATOMS: atom_id res chain seq x y z
N MET A 1 2.16 -7.38 21.12
CA MET A 1 2.28 -5.93 21.31
C MET A 1 1.29 -5.21 20.42
N SER A 2 0.62 -4.20 20.95
CA SER A 2 -0.30 -3.40 20.15
C SER A 2 0.47 -2.42 19.29
N GLU A 3 0.02 -2.29 18.06
CA GLU A 3 0.55 -1.34 17.08
C GLU A 3 -0.18 0.00 17.26
N LEU A 4 0.57 1.05 17.54
CA LEU A 4 0.02 2.39 17.68
C LEU A 4 0.04 3.12 16.34
N VAL A 5 -1.04 3.87 16.08
CA VAL A 5 -1.17 4.69 14.87
C VAL A 5 -1.71 6.07 15.25
N GLU A 6 -1.53 7.02 14.36
CA GLU A 6 -2.13 8.33 14.48
C GLU A 6 -3.52 8.32 13.83
N HIS A 7 -4.56 8.53 14.65
CA HIS A 7 -5.90 8.82 14.13
C HIS A 7 -5.89 10.21 13.53
N VAL A 8 -6.37 10.34 12.31
CA VAL A 8 -6.38 11.60 11.56
C VAL A 8 -7.80 11.97 11.13
N ASP A 9 -8.03 13.25 10.93
CA ASP A 9 -9.31 13.79 10.48
C ASP A 9 -9.46 13.76 8.95
N ALA A 10 -10.54 14.35 8.46
CA ALA A 10 -10.83 14.42 7.03
C ALA A 10 -9.86 15.31 6.23
N GLN A 11 -9.00 16.06 6.90
CA GLN A 11 -7.94 16.86 6.29
C GLN A 11 -6.54 16.27 6.54
N ASP A 12 -6.48 15.01 6.99
CA ASP A 12 -5.23 14.31 7.30
C ASP A 12 -4.41 14.97 8.41
N ARG A 13 -5.11 15.56 9.39
CA ARG A 13 -4.47 16.16 10.58
C ARG A 13 -4.59 15.21 11.75
N VAL A 14 -3.52 15.10 12.53
CA VAL A 14 -3.48 14.20 13.69
C VAL A 14 -4.44 14.68 14.77
N VAL A 15 -5.31 13.79 15.22
CA VAL A 15 -6.30 14.02 16.28
C VAL A 15 -5.89 13.34 17.57
N ALA A 16 -5.41 12.09 17.49
CA ALA A 16 -5.06 11.28 18.65
C ALA A 16 -4.12 10.15 18.26
N VAL A 17 -3.52 9.51 19.26
CA VAL A 17 -2.78 8.26 19.08
C VAL A 17 -3.65 7.15 19.64
N VAL A 18 -3.88 6.11 18.85
CA VAL A 18 -4.74 4.98 19.22
C VAL A 18 -4.11 3.67 18.78
N GLU A 19 -4.58 2.56 19.31
CA GLU A 19 -4.22 1.25 18.80
C GLU A 19 -4.84 1.05 17.42
N ARG A 20 -4.09 0.46 16.49
CA ARG A 20 -4.57 0.22 15.12
C ARG A 20 -5.84 -0.63 15.10
N SER A 21 -5.89 -1.66 15.92
CA SER A 21 -7.08 -2.50 16.05
C SER A 21 -8.31 -1.71 16.49
N GLU A 22 -8.13 -0.76 17.39
CA GLU A 22 -9.20 0.13 17.84
C GLU A 22 -9.63 1.07 16.73
N ALA A 23 -8.67 1.67 16.02
CA ALA A 23 -8.97 2.54 14.87
C ALA A 23 -9.83 1.82 13.85
N ILE A 24 -9.47 0.59 13.50
CA ILE A 24 -10.21 -0.24 12.54
C ILE A 24 -11.61 -0.54 13.07
N ARG A 25 -11.73 -1.00 14.32
CA ARG A 25 -13.01 -1.36 14.93
C ARG A 25 -13.97 -0.18 15.02
N ARG A 26 -13.45 1.01 15.32
CA ARG A 26 -14.26 2.22 15.50
C ARG A 26 -14.42 3.04 14.21
N GLY A 27 -13.81 2.63 13.11
CA GLY A 27 -13.88 3.38 11.87
C GLY A 27 -13.14 4.72 11.93
N LEU A 28 -12.07 4.80 12.73
CA LEU A 28 -11.24 6.00 12.85
C LEU A 28 -10.15 5.97 11.77
N PRO A 29 -10.10 6.94 10.84
CA PRO A 29 -9.06 6.95 9.83
C PRO A 29 -7.66 7.05 10.42
N HIS A 30 -6.73 6.25 9.92
CA HIS A 30 -5.31 6.36 10.17
C HIS A 30 -4.59 6.42 8.82
N ARG A 31 -3.26 6.47 8.81
CA ARG A 31 -2.48 6.61 7.58
C ARG A 31 -1.88 5.29 7.16
N ILE A 32 -1.96 5.01 5.86
CA ILE A 32 -1.28 3.88 5.22
C ILE A 32 -0.41 4.43 4.10
N ALA A 33 0.87 4.05 4.08
CA ALA A 33 1.80 4.38 3.02
C ALA A 33 1.90 3.20 2.06
N THR A 34 1.69 3.46 0.78
CA THR A 34 1.74 2.45 -0.27
C THR A 34 2.72 2.84 -1.35
N VAL A 35 3.24 1.86 -2.07
CA VAL A 35 4.26 2.08 -3.10
C VAL A 35 3.94 1.28 -4.35
N VAL A 36 3.95 1.97 -5.49
CA VAL A 36 4.00 1.34 -6.81
C VAL A 36 5.46 1.00 -7.07
N VAL A 37 5.75 -0.29 -7.20
CA VAL A 37 7.11 -0.77 -7.45
C VAL A 37 7.25 -1.12 -8.91
N ARG A 38 8.17 -0.43 -9.60
CA ARG A 38 8.47 -0.68 -11.01
C ARG A 38 9.85 -1.30 -11.19
N ASP A 39 9.99 -2.15 -12.20
CA ASP A 39 11.30 -2.62 -12.64
C ASP A 39 11.91 -1.63 -13.63
N PRO A 40 13.19 -1.82 -14.07
CA PRO A 40 13.82 -0.92 -15.04
C PRO A 40 13.11 -0.84 -16.39
N ALA A 41 12.31 -1.84 -16.73
CA ALA A 41 11.50 -1.83 -17.97
C ALA A 41 10.17 -1.10 -17.79
N GLY A 42 9.87 -0.60 -16.58
CA GLY A 42 8.65 0.12 -16.28
C GLY A 42 7.46 -0.76 -15.91
N ARG A 43 7.66 -2.08 -15.79
CA ARG A 43 6.60 -3.00 -15.37
C ARG A 43 6.34 -2.88 -13.90
N ILE A 44 5.09 -3.10 -13.49
CA ILE A 44 4.63 -2.95 -12.12
C ILE A 44 4.60 -4.31 -11.41
N LEU A 45 5.06 -4.33 -10.16
CA LEU A 45 4.97 -5.51 -9.31
C LEU A 45 3.52 -5.74 -8.90
N VAL A 46 3.03 -6.94 -9.18
CA VAL A 46 1.75 -7.46 -8.67
C VAL A 46 2.04 -8.67 -7.82
N HIS A 47 1.38 -8.76 -6.69
CA HIS A 47 1.58 -9.89 -5.77
C HIS A 47 0.25 -10.44 -5.28
N ARG A 48 0.27 -11.70 -4.86
CA ARG A 48 -0.88 -12.36 -4.24
C ARG A 48 -0.66 -12.42 -2.74
N ARG A 49 -1.65 -11.97 -2.02
CA ARG A 49 -1.64 -12.05 -0.55
C ARG A 49 -1.71 -13.50 -0.11
N PRO A 50 -1.02 -13.87 0.99
CA PRO A 50 -1.09 -15.24 1.51
C PRO A 50 -2.53 -15.63 1.85
N ASP A 51 -2.83 -16.93 1.77
CA ASP A 51 -4.14 -17.46 2.14
C ASP A 51 -4.46 -17.25 3.63
N ARG A 52 -3.42 -17.04 4.46
CA ARG A 52 -3.53 -16.77 5.90
C ARG A 52 -3.63 -15.30 6.24
N ALA A 53 -3.61 -14.40 5.26
CA ALA A 53 -3.71 -12.97 5.51
C ALA A 53 -5.04 -12.64 6.21
N SER A 54 -4.99 -11.76 7.20
CA SER A 54 -6.18 -11.33 7.93
C SER A 54 -7.11 -10.47 7.08
N ARG A 55 -6.56 -9.84 6.05
CA ARG A 55 -7.30 -8.98 5.10
C ARG A 55 -7.09 -9.49 3.69
N PHE A 56 -8.18 -9.63 2.96
CA PHE A 56 -8.17 -10.01 1.54
C PHE A 56 -7.27 -11.23 1.26
N PRO A 57 -7.46 -12.37 1.97
CA PRO A 57 -6.60 -13.54 1.77
C PRO A 57 -6.66 -14.02 0.32
N GLY A 58 -5.50 -14.37 -0.24
CA GLY A 58 -5.37 -14.91 -1.59
C GLY A 58 -5.63 -13.92 -2.72
N GLN A 59 -5.94 -12.66 -2.43
CA GLN A 59 -6.23 -11.68 -3.47
C GLN A 59 -4.97 -11.02 -4.02
N LEU A 60 -5.09 -10.49 -5.23
CA LEU A 60 -4.01 -9.76 -5.91
C LEU A 60 -3.99 -8.29 -5.50
N ASN A 61 -2.80 -7.77 -5.29
CA ASN A 61 -2.56 -6.35 -5.04
C ASN A 61 -1.37 -5.86 -5.86
N TRP A 62 -1.37 -4.59 -6.19
CA TRP A 62 -0.31 -3.93 -6.95
C TRP A 62 0.49 -2.94 -6.12
N LEU A 63 0.17 -2.81 -4.85
CA LEU A 63 0.82 -1.89 -3.93
C LEU A 63 1.51 -2.66 -2.81
N ALA A 64 2.74 -2.31 -2.52
CA ALA A 64 3.42 -2.69 -1.28
C ALA A 64 3.16 -1.60 -0.25
N GLY A 65 3.28 -1.90 1.03
CA GLY A 65 3.17 -0.89 2.08
C GLY A 65 2.47 -1.36 3.33
N GLY A 66 2.21 -0.41 4.21
CA GLY A 66 1.58 -0.68 5.49
C GLY A 66 1.30 0.61 6.28
N ALA A 67 0.88 0.44 7.52
CA ALA A 67 0.52 1.56 8.39
C ALA A 67 1.74 2.46 8.67
N VAL A 68 1.48 3.76 8.68
CA VAL A 68 2.47 4.78 9.09
C VAL A 68 2.57 4.76 10.61
N ASP A 69 3.79 4.68 11.14
CA ASP A 69 4.02 4.68 12.58
C ASP A 69 3.85 6.10 13.16
N VAL A 70 3.62 6.17 14.46
CA VAL A 70 3.52 7.45 15.17
C VAL A 70 4.79 8.27 14.95
N GLY A 71 4.62 9.52 14.48
CA GLY A 71 5.73 10.43 14.21
C GLY A 71 6.46 10.21 12.89
N GLU A 72 6.04 9.23 12.11
CA GLU A 72 6.65 8.90 10.82
C GLU A 72 5.97 9.68 9.69
N SER A 73 6.72 10.11 8.68
CA SER A 73 6.14 10.66 7.46
C SER A 73 5.68 9.54 6.53
N TYR A 74 4.88 9.88 5.53
CA TYR A 74 4.49 8.92 4.50
C TYR A 74 5.71 8.34 3.77
N GLU A 75 6.67 9.18 3.40
CA GLU A 75 7.87 8.73 2.69
C GLU A 75 8.75 7.82 3.54
N GLU A 76 8.90 8.14 4.83
CA GLU A 76 9.64 7.29 5.77
C GLU A 76 8.99 5.92 5.91
N ALA A 77 7.67 5.89 6.07
CA ALA A 77 6.90 4.65 6.15
C ALA A 77 7.04 3.83 4.87
N ALA A 78 6.91 4.48 3.72
CA ALA A 78 7.04 3.82 2.42
C ALA A 78 8.41 3.17 2.25
N ALA A 79 9.48 3.86 2.62
CA ALA A 79 10.85 3.32 2.55
C ALA A 79 11.04 2.15 3.50
N ARG A 80 10.54 2.25 4.72
CA ARG A 80 10.60 1.18 5.73
C ARG A 80 9.88 -0.07 5.25
N GLU A 81 8.66 0.09 4.73
CA GLU A 81 7.85 -1.03 4.23
C GLU A 81 8.52 -1.72 3.03
N LEU A 82 9.14 -0.97 2.13
CA LEU A 82 9.89 -1.56 1.02
C LEU A 82 11.06 -2.41 1.50
N ALA A 83 11.78 -1.94 2.52
CA ALA A 83 12.88 -2.70 3.10
C ALA A 83 12.37 -3.98 3.76
N GLU A 84 11.28 -3.90 4.51
CA GLU A 84 10.67 -5.04 5.21
C GLU A 84 10.06 -6.06 4.25
N GLU A 85 9.26 -5.60 3.30
CA GLU A 85 8.48 -6.49 2.43
C GLU A 85 9.26 -7.02 1.24
N LEU A 86 10.19 -6.25 0.69
CA LEU A 86 10.90 -6.59 -0.54
C LEU A 86 12.43 -6.67 -0.40
N GLY A 87 12.96 -6.37 0.78
CA GLY A 87 14.40 -6.30 0.98
C GLY A 87 15.06 -5.16 0.20
N ALA A 88 14.29 -4.21 -0.29
CA ALA A 88 14.77 -3.07 -1.08
C ALA A 88 15.30 -1.96 -0.17
N ARG A 89 16.45 -2.21 0.45
CA ARG A 89 17.09 -1.26 1.34
C ARG A 89 17.73 -0.12 0.52
N GLY A 90 17.55 1.11 1.00
CA GLY A 90 18.08 2.30 0.31
C GLY A 90 17.22 2.78 -0.86
N ALA A 91 16.12 2.08 -1.18
CA ALA A 91 15.16 2.57 -2.15
C ALA A 91 14.48 3.83 -1.61
N ARG A 92 14.27 4.82 -2.49
CA ARG A 92 13.68 6.11 -2.12
C ARG A 92 12.38 6.31 -2.88
N PRO A 93 11.25 5.90 -2.31
CA PRO A 93 9.96 6.12 -2.94
C PRO A 93 9.63 7.60 -3.02
N ARG A 94 9.09 8.00 -4.15
CA ARG A 94 8.66 9.38 -4.41
C ARG A 94 7.15 9.48 -4.17
N PHE A 95 6.73 10.44 -3.38
CA PHE A 95 5.30 10.70 -3.15
C PHE A 95 4.61 11.10 -4.46
N VAL A 96 3.44 10.53 -4.72
CA VAL A 96 2.63 10.79 -5.92
C VAL A 96 1.34 11.51 -5.57
N LEU A 97 0.53 10.93 -4.69
CA LEU A 97 -0.74 11.49 -4.26
C LEU A 97 -1.20 10.87 -2.94
N LYS A 98 -2.19 11.48 -2.31
CA LYS A 98 -2.89 10.85 -1.19
C LYS A 98 -4.39 11.15 -1.28
N PHE A 99 -5.19 10.28 -0.71
CA PHE A 99 -6.63 10.47 -0.65
C PHE A 99 -7.22 9.71 0.54
N LEU A 100 -8.39 10.17 0.99
CA LEU A 100 -9.15 9.46 2.02
C LEU A 100 -9.90 8.32 1.35
N CYS A 101 -9.47 7.09 1.63
CA CYS A 101 -10.09 5.88 1.13
C CYS A 101 -11.18 5.44 2.13
N ALA A 102 -12.39 5.24 1.63
CA ALA A 102 -13.48 4.73 2.48
C ALA A 102 -13.16 3.33 3.01
N GLY A 103 -12.45 2.54 2.21
CA GLY A 103 -12.07 1.17 2.56
C GLY A 103 -13.26 0.23 2.63
N VAL A 104 -13.03 -1.04 2.38
CA VAL A 104 -14.05 -2.08 2.54
C VAL A 104 -14.16 -2.47 4.02
N ILE A 105 -13.04 -2.44 4.75
CA ILE A 105 -12.99 -2.82 6.16
C ILE A 105 -13.16 -1.60 7.06
N SER A 106 -12.40 -0.53 6.80
CA SER A 106 -12.45 0.71 7.57
C SER A 106 -11.80 1.84 6.75
N PRO A 107 -12.15 3.12 7.02
CA PRO A 107 -11.55 4.23 6.30
C PRO A 107 -10.09 4.46 6.71
N TYR A 108 -9.30 4.96 5.77
CA TYR A 108 -7.91 5.34 6.02
C TYR A 108 -7.41 6.33 4.96
N TRP A 109 -6.42 7.13 5.31
CA TRP A 109 -5.69 7.93 4.34
C TRP A 109 -4.65 7.08 3.66
N LEU A 110 -4.73 6.98 2.34
CA LEU A 110 -3.75 6.24 1.53
C LEU A 110 -2.79 7.23 0.90
N GLY A 111 -1.51 7.15 1.30
CA GLY A 111 -0.42 7.85 0.64
C GLY A 111 0.18 6.93 -0.40
N LEU A 112 0.23 7.36 -1.67
CA LEU A 112 0.74 6.56 -2.78
C LEU A 112 2.07 7.12 -3.23
N HIS A 113 3.06 6.23 -3.33
CA HIS A 113 4.43 6.53 -3.74
C HIS A 113 4.80 5.67 -4.94
N GLU A 114 5.88 6.04 -5.60
CA GLU A 114 6.41 5.29 -6.74
C GLU A 114 7.92 5.12 -6.59
N VAL A 115 8.43 3.95 -6.95
CA VAL A 115 9.87 3.66 -6.94
C VAL A 115 10.21 2.74 -8.10
N THR A 116 11.41 2.89 -8.67
CA THR A 116 11.99 1.93 -9.61
C THR A 116 13.08 1.17 -8.87
N VAL A 117 12.99 -0.16 -8.87
CA VAL A 117 13.93 -1.05 -8.20
C VAL A 117 14.73 -1.80 -9.26
N ALA A 118 16.04 -1.53 -9.30
CA ALA A 118 16.96 -2.16 -10.26
C ALA A 118 17.52 -3.49 -9.75
N GLU A 119 17.64 -3.63 -8.42
CA GLU A 119 18.16 -4.84 -7.79
C GLU A 119 17.10 -5.91 -7.68
N PRO A 120 17.47 -7.21 -7.64
CA PRO A 120 16.52 -8.28 -7.39
C PRO A 120 15.78 -8.07 -6.06
N ILE A 121 14.47 -8.17 -6.11
CA ILE A 121 13.66 -8.09 -4.91
C ILE A 121 13.67 -9.41 -4.15
N ARG A 122 13.46 -9.33 -2.83
CA ARG A 122 13.33 -10.48 -1.93
C ARG A 122 12.01 -10.35 -1.19
N PRO A 123 10.89 -10.75 -1.81
CA PRO A 123 9.58 -10.65 -1.16
C PRO A 123 9.52 -11.48 0.11
N ASP A 124 8.95 -10.88 1.16
CA ASP A 124 8.64 -11.59 2.39
C ASP A 124 7.46 -12.55 2.13
N PRO A 125 7.64 -13.88 2.30
CA PRO A 125 6.55 -14.84 2.08
C PRO A 125 5.35 -14.62 2.98
N ALA A 126 5.53 -13.99 4.14
CA ALA A 126 4.44 -13.65 5.05
C ALA A 126 3.51 -12.57 4.49
N GLU A 127 4.01 -11.78 3.55
CA GLU A 127 3.24 -10.69 2.92
C GLU A 127 2.87 -11.00 1.47
N MET A 128 3.74 -11.69 0.75
CA MET A 128 3.59 -11.98 -0.68
C MET A 128 3.82 -13.45 -0.96
N ALA A 129 2.74 -14.19 -1.15
CA ALA A 129 2.81 -15.62 -1.45
C ALA A 129 3.32 -15.88 -2.87
N TRP A 130 3.10 -14.92 -3.76
CA TRP A 130 3.47 -15.01 -5.17
C TRP A 130 3.57 -13.60 -5.74
N HIS A 131 4.42 -13.40 -6.73
CA HIS A 131 4.54 -12.12 -7.41
C HIS A 131 4.86 -12.28 -8.90
N THR A 132 4.56 -11.24 -9.66
CA THR A 132 4.93 -11.12 -11.07
C THR A 132 5.07 -9.63 -11.44
N TRP A 133 5.64 -9.38 -12.61
CA TRP A 133 5.76 -8.04 -13.17
C TRP A 133 4.82 -7.92 -14.36
N VAL A 134 4.02 -6.86 -14.39
CA VAL A 134 3.00 -6.64 -15.42
C VAL A 134 3.12 -5.25 -16.04
N THR A 135 2.63 -5.12 -17.26
CA THR A 135 2.49 -3.81 -17.90
C THR A 135 1.29 -3.06 -17.30
N ASP A 136 1.23 -1.77 -17.55
CA ASP A 136 0.08 -0.96 -17.11
C ASP A 136 -1.24 -1.49 -17.72
N ALA A 137 -1.22 -1.93 -18.98
CA ALA A 137 -2.39 -2.50 -19.64
C ALA A 137 -2.85 -3.82 -18.99
N GLU A 138 -1.89 -4.68 -18.62
CA GLU A 138 -2.18 -5.93 -17.93
C GLU A 138 -2.75 -5.67 -16.54
N LEU A 139 -2.20 -4.69 -15.82
CA LEU A 139 -2.72 -4.30 -14.51
C LEU A 139 -4.14 -3.75 -14.62
N GLU A 140 -4.43 -2.96 -15.64
CA GLU A 140 -5.79 -2.47 -15.91
C GLU A 140 -6.78 -3.62 -16.05
N ALA A 141 -6.41 -4.65 -16.79
CA ALA A 141 -7.25 -5.83 -16.96
C ALA A 141 -7.43 -6.60 -15.65
N LEU A 142 -6.34 -6.80 -14.89
CA LEU A 142 -6.38 -7.49 -13.59
C LEU A 142 -7.25 -6.74 -12.58
N SER A 143 -7.20 -5.41 -12.58
CA SER A 143 -7.95 -4.58 -11.62
C SER A 143 -9.46 -4.73 -11.73
N ARG A 144 -9.96 -5.20 -12.86
CA ARG A 144 -11.38 -5.44 -13.12
C ARG A 144 -11.85 -6.79 -12.61
N GLY A 145 -10.93 -7.69 -12.31
CA GLY A 145 -11.25 -9.04 -11.89
C GLY A 145 -11.66 -9.15 -10.41
N PRO A 146 -12.42 -10.19 -10.04
CA PRO A 146 -12.87 -10.37 -8.66
C PRO A 146 -11.76 -10.76 -7.69
N ALA A 147 -10.61 -11.21 -8.19
CA ALA A 147 -9.46 -11.60 -7.39
C ALA A 147 -8.59 -10.41 -6.95
N PHE A 148 -8.92 -9.20 -7.37
CA PHE A 148 -8.13 -7.99 -7.08
C PHE A 148 -8.64 -7.31 -5.81
N VAL A 149 -7.74 -6.83 -4.95
CA VAL A 149 -8.09 -6.11 -3.72
C VAL A 149 -8.94 -4.88 -4.07
N PRO A 150 -10.17 -4.75 -3.49
CA PRO A 150 -11.09 -3.67 -3.85
C PRO A 150 -10.50 -2.26 -3.68
N ASP A 151 -9.82 -2.01 -2.57
CA ASP A 151 -9.19 -0.71 -2.31
C ASP A 151 -8.10 -0.39 -3.34
N GLY A 152 -7.46 -1.41 -3.89
CA GLY A 152 -6.47 -1.27 -4.94
C GLY A 152 -7.03 -0.75 -6.25
N ARG A 153 -8.30 -1.01 -6.55
CA ARG A 153 -8.97 -0.48 -7.75
C ARG A 153 -9.13 1.03 -7.69
N GLU A 154 -9.55 1.55 -6.56
CA GLU A 154 -9.69 3.00 -6.38
C GLU A 154 -8.32 3.68 -6.50
N ALA A 155 -7.32 3.14 -5.85
CA ALA A 155 -5.96 3.66 -5.93
C ALA A 155 -5.44 3.64 -7.38
N TRP A 156 -5.70 2.57 -8.12
CA TRP A 156 -5.32 2.46 -9.52
C TRP A 156 -6.00 3.51 -10.39
N SER A 157 -7.30 3.70 -10.22
CA SER A 157 -8.06 4.71 -10.95
C SER A 157 -7.49 6.12 -10.72
N ARG A 158 -7.18 6.46 -9.48
CA ARG A 158 -6.60 7.75 -9.12
C ARG A 158 -5.18 7.92 -9.66
N TYR A 159 -4.37 6.87 -9.59
CA TYR A 159 -3.00 6.88 -10.10
C TYR A 159 -2.97 7.10 -11.61
N ARG A 160 -3.86 6.46 -12.35
CA ARG A 160 -3.99 6.65 -13.79
C ARG A 160 -4.49 8.03 -14.17
N GLY A 161 -5.40 8.59 -13.38
CA GLY A 161 -6.00 9.89 -13.63
C GLY A 161 -5.16 11.08 -13.22
N ARG A 162 -3.97 10.84 -12.62
CA ARG A 162 -3.11 11.95 -12.21
C ARG A 162 -2.59 12.73 -13.40
N ALA A 163 -2.34 14.04 -13.20
CA ALA A 163 -1.71 14.86 -14.20
C ALA A 163 -0.29 14.34 -14.49
N ARG A 164 0.06 14.17 -15.76
CA ARG A 164 1.37 13.74 -16.23
C ARG A 164 2.22 14.93 -16.62
#